data_93e0831935c2e99248ad8d92eae1509b
#
_entry.id   93e0831935c2e99248ad8d92eae1509b
#
_cell.length_a   1.000
_cell.length_b   1.000
_cell.length_c   1.000
_cell.angle_alpha   90.00
_cell.angle_beta   90.00
_cell.angle_gamma   90.00
#
_symmetry.space_group_name_H-M   'P 1'
#
loop_
_entity.id
_entity.type
_entity.pdbx_description
1 polymer ?
#
loop_
_entity_poly.entity_id
_entity_poly.type
_entity_poly.pdbx_seq_one_letter_code
_entity_poly.pdbx_strand_id
1 'polypeptide(L)'
;TVTLGTLDGANVEICEEAGRENNYIFGATVDEVGAIKQYYCPSEIIEQNPRLKRALMTLVDGTFRDDSGMLRKLFESMTTGYEPDRYLVLYDFADYIRVKTQLLYDFGSEEFNKKCLVNLASVGKFSADRSVTDYAKLIWKT
;
A
#
# COMPACT_ATOMS: atom_id res chain seq x y z
N THR A 1 -1.32 -17.00 0.44
CA THR A 1 -0.84 -15.61 0.18
C THR A 1 -1.06 -14.73 1.39
N VAL A 2 -0.16 -13.78 1.61
CA VAL A 2 -0.29 -12.71 2.61
C VAL A 2 -0.41 -11.37 1.88
N THR A 3 -0.97 -10.36 2.54
CA THR A 3 -1.06 -9.00 2.02
C THR A 3 0.15 -8.17 2.49
N LEU A 4 0.77 -7.43 1.59
CA LEU A 4 1.67 -6.31 1.89
C LEU A 4 0.98 -5.04 1.41
N GLY A 5 0.52 -4.19 2.32
CA GLY A 5 -0.27 -3.01 1.96
C GLY A 5 -0.50 -2.06 3.12
N THR A 6 -1.10 -0.93 2.81
CA THR A 6 -1.60 0.03 3.80
C THR A 6 -2.94 -0.45 4.41
N LEU A 7 -3.27 0.03 5.61
CA LEU A 7 -4.52 -0.34 6.28
C LEU A 7 -5.67 0.54 5.78
N ASP A 8 -6.06 0.31 4.53
CA ASP A 8 -7.17 1.00 3.87
C ASP A 8 -7.93 0.07 2.93
N GLY A 9 -9.11 0.50 2.47
CA GLY A 9 -9.94 -0.27 1.54
C GLY A 9 -10.11 -1.73 1.94
N ALA A 10 -9.92 -2.64 1.00
CA ALA A 10 -10.09 -4.09 1.23
C ALA A 10 -9.11 -4.67 2.27
N ASN A 11 -7.96 -4.03 2.51
CA ASN A 11 -7.00 -4.52 3.50
C ASN A 11 -7.53 -4.44 4.93
N VAL A 12 -8.44 -3.50 5.22
CA VAL A 12 -9.14 -3.43 6.50
C VAL A 12 -9.93 -4.71 6.73
N GLU A 13 -10.78 -5.08 5.77
CA GLU A 13 -11.60 -6.29 5.85
C GLU A 13 -10.76 -7.57 5.87
N ILE A 14 -9.66 -7.63 5.11
CA ILE A 14 -8.73 -8.77 5.13
C ILE A 14 -8.11 -8.92 6.51
N CYS A 15 -7.69 -7.81 7.13
CA CYS A 15 -7.11 -7.84 8.47
C CYS A 15 -8.15 -8.16 9.56
N GLU A 16 -9.40 -7.76 9.38
CA GLU A 16 -10.50 -8.15 10.29
C GLU A 16 -10.77 -9.65 10.25
N GLU A 17 -10.75 -10.26 9.07
CA GLU A 17 -11.05 -11.69 8.91
C GLU A 17 -9.86 -12.60 9.21
N ALA A 18 -8.67 -12.24 8.78
CA ALA A 18 -7.49 -13.08 8.90
C ALA A 18 -6.61 -12.73 10.11
N GLY A 19 -6.84 -11.59 10.76
CA GLY A 19 -5.95 -11.01 11.77
C GLY A 19 -4.83 -10.16 11.16
N ARG A 20 -4.59 -8.99 11.76
CA ARG A 20 -3.55 -8.06 11.31
C ARG A 20 -2.14 -8.68 11.35
N GLU A 21 -1.87 -9.51 12.35
CA GLU A 21 -0.60 -10.21 12.55
C GLU A 21 -0.28 -11.23 11.44
N ASN A 22 -1.28 -11.62 10.66
CA ASN A 22 -1.13 -12.52 9.52
C ASN A 22 -0.91 -11.79 8.19
N ASN A 23 -0.77 -10.46 8.26
CA ASN A 23 -0.51 -9.60 7.10
C ASN A 23 0.66 -8.66 7.39
N TYR A 24 1.20 -8.04 6.35
CA TYR A 24 2.32 -7.10 6.42
C TYR A 24 1.80 -5.70 6.11
N ILE A 25 1.38 -5.01 7.16
CA ILE A 25 0.75 -3.68 7.04
C ILE A 25 1.78 -2.60 7.33
N PHE A 26 1.85 -1.59 6.47
CA PHE A 26 2.72 -0.44 6.59
C PHE A 26 1.95 0.87 6.37
N GLY A 27 2.64 1.98 6.66
CA GLY A 27 2.17 3.33 6.34
C GLY A 27 1.18 3.91 7.34
N ALA A 28 0.78 5.15 7.06
CA ALA A 28 -0.15 5.90 7.88
C ALA A 28 -1.56 5.29 7.85
N THR A 29 -2.23 5.34 8.99
CA THR A 29 -3.65 4.99 9.10
C THR A 29 -4.54 6.13 8.60
N VAL A 30 -5.80 5.81 8.27
CA VAL A 30 -6.78 6.82 7.82
C VAL A 30 -6.93 7.96 8.84
N ASP A 31 -6.90 7.65 10.13
CA ASP A 31 -7.03 8.63 11.20
C ASP A 31 -5.82 9.57 11.28
N GLU A 32 -4.62 9.09 10.95
CA GLU A 32 -3.38 9.86 10.96
C GLU A 32 -3.23 10.77 9.74
N VAL A 33 -3.78 10.39 8.59
CA VAL A 33 -3.62 11.11 7.31
C VAL A 33 -4.01 12.58 7.42
N GLY A 34 -5.12 12.88 8.12
CA GLY A 34 -5.58 14.26 8.29
C GLY A 34 -4.58 15.15 9.04
N ALA A 35 -3.96 14.62 10.09
CA ALA A 35 -2.93 15.32 10.85
C ALA A 35 -1.62 15.45 10.07
N ILE A 36 -1.20 14.38 9.41
CA ILE A 36 0.02 14.38 8.59
C ILE A 36 -0.05 15.45 7.51
N LYS A 37 -1.13 15.51 6.75
CA LYS A 37 -1.31 16.46 5.63
C LYS A 37 -1.23 17.93 6.02
N GLN A 38 -1.45 18.27 7.27
CA GLN A 38 -1.32 19.68 7.74
C GLN A 38 0.12 20.19 7.72
N TYR A 39 1.11 19.29 7.86
CA TYR A 39 2.52 19.65 7.99
C TYR A 39 3.41 18.90 6.97
N TYR A 40 2.80 18.11 6.11
CA TYR A 40 3.52 17.25 5.18
C TYR A 40 4.20 18.06 4.08
N CYS A 41 5.51 17.85 3.94
CA CYS A 41 6.33 18.43 2.89
C CYS A 41 7.14 17.33 2.17
N PRO A 42 6.75 16.92 0.95
CA PRO A 42 7.46 15.86 0.20
C PRO A 42 8.95 16.11 0.03
N SER A 43 9.36 17.37 -0.17
CA SER A 43 10.76 17.72 -0.37
C SER A 43 11.63 17.39 0.84
N GLU A 44 11.12 17.53 2.06
CA GLU A 44 11.86 17.17 3.27
C GLU A 44 12.13 15.68 3.35
N ILE A 45 11.12 14.86 3.04
CA ILE A 45 11.26 13.40 2.98
C ILE A 45 12.30 12.98 1.93
N ILE A 46 12.27 13.62 0.75
CA ILE A 46 13.20 13.34 -0.34
C ILE A 46 14.64 13.69 0.08
N GLU A 47 14.85 14.86 0.68
CA GLU A 47 16.19 15.28 1.12
C GLU A 47 16.75 14.42 2.24
N GLN A 48 15.91 13.95 3.16
CA GLN A 48 16.32 13.07 4.25
C GLN A 48 16.57 11.62 3.80
N ASN A 49 16.14 11.24 2.60
CA ASN A 49 16.28 9.88 2.09
C ASN A 49 17.02 9.83 0.75
N PRO A 50 18.36 9.73 0.75
CA PRO A 50 19.16 9.72 -0.49
C PRO A 50 18.82 8.57 -1.44
N ARG A 51 18.34 7.43 -0.92
CA ARG A 51 17.91 6.30 -1.74
C ARG A 51 16.62 6.61 -2.49
N LEU A 52 15.65 7.21 -1.82
CA LEU A 52 14.41 7.67 -2.42
C LEU A 52 14.67 8.76 -3.45
N LYS A 53 15.51 9.75 -3.11
CA LYS A 53 15.92 10.83 -4.03
C LYS A 53 16.50 10.27 -5.32
N ARG A 54 17.44 9.31 -5.23
CA ARG A 54 18.00 8.66 -6.43
C ARG A 54 16.93 7.93 -7.25
N ALA A 55 16.05 7.20 -6.61
CA ALA A 55 14.97 6.49 -7.30
C ALA A 55 14.05 7.46 -8.05
N LEU A 56 13.65 8.57 -7.42
CA LEU A 56 12.83 9.59 -8.07
C LEU A 56 13.54 10.26 -9.25
N MET A 57 14.84 10.56 -9.11
CA MET A 57 15.63 11.19 -10.17
C MET A 57 15.69 10.32 -11.42
N THR A 58 15.67 8.99 -11.32
CA THR A 58 15.65 8.10 -12.51
C THR A 58 14.45 8.30 -13.43
N LEU A 59 13.39 8.90 -12.92
CA LEU A 59 12.20 9.23 -13.73
C LEU A 59 12.44 10.40 -14.70
N VAL A 60 13.45 11.25 -14.43
CA VAL A 60 13.65 12.50 -15.18
C VAL A 60 15.09 12.71 -15.69
N ASP A 61 16.04 11.87 -15.30
CA ASP A 61 17.46 12.01 -15.67
C ASP A 61 17.85 11.29 -16.98
N GLY A 62 16.86 10.65 -17.65
CA GLY A 62 17.10 9.91 -18.89
C GLY A 62 17.45 8.43 -18.68
N THR A 63 17.48 7.93 -17.43
CA THR A 63 17.68 6.50 -17.14
C THR A 63 16.62 5.64 -17.83
N PHE A 64 15.37 6.09 -17.81
CA PHE A 64 14.28 5.47 -18.57
C PHE A 64 13.97 6.30 -19.81
N ARG A 65 13.83 5.62 -20.94
CA ARG A 65 13.37 6.26 -22.17
C ARG A 65 11.89 6.59 -22.06
N ASP A 66 11.54 7.88 -22.08
CA ASP A 66 10.16 8.35 -21.97
C ASP A 66 9.85 9.42 -23.02
N ASP A 67 9.47 8.97 -24.21
CA ASP A 67 9.08 9.87 -25.32
C ASP A 67 7.67 10.48 -25.08
N SER A 68 6.90 9.95 -24.13
CA SER A 68 5.52 10.40 -23.82
C SER A 68 5.47 11.51 -22.76
N GLY A 69 6.53 11.71 -21.99
CA GLY A 69 6.58 12.61 -20.84
C GLY A 69 5.76 12.13 -19.62
N MET A 70 5.35 10.88 -19.61
CA MET A 70 4.56 10.32 -18.48
C MET A 70 5.38 10.21 -17.19
N LEU A 71 6.66 9.81 -17.30
CA LEU A 71 7.53 9.70 -16.12
C LEU A 71 7.79 11.07 -15.49
N ARG A 72 7.93 12.10 -16.31
CA ARG A 72 8.04 13.49 -15.81
C ARG A 72 6.76 13.90 -15.06
N LYS A 73 5.59 13.62 -15.59
CA LYS A 73 4.32 13.91 -14.92
C LYS A 73 4.19 13.15 -13.60
N LEU A 74 4.64 11.89 -13.57
CA LEU A 74 4.68 11.09 -12.34
C LEU A 74 5.62 11.73 -11.31
N PHE A 75 6.83 12.13 -11.72
CA PHE A 75 7.76 12.85 -10.86
C PHE A 75 7.14 14.14 -10.28
N GLU A 76 6.53 14.96 -11.14
CA GLU A 76 5.89 16.21 -10.74
C GLU A 76 4.72 15.97 -9.78
N SER A 77 3.91 14.92 -9.99
CA SER A 77 2.80 14.58 -9.10
C SER A 77 3.24 14.18 -7.70
N MET A 78 4.47 13.71 -7.55
CA MET A 78 5.04 13.34 -6.24
C MET A 78 5.86 14.46 -5.61
N THR A 79 6.35 15.45 -6.38
CA THR A 79 7.34 16.41 -5.88
C THR A 79 6.89 17.86 -5.90
N THR A 80 6.29 18.34 -6.98
CA THR A 80 6.06 19.78 -7.25
C THR A 80 4.67 20.10 -7.79
N GLY A 81 3.83 19.13 -8.08
CA GLY A 81 2.49 19.31 -8.63
C GLY A 81 1.52 19.97 -7.63
N TYR A 82 0.28 20.20 -8.09
CA TYR A 82 -0.81 20.58 -7.20
C TYR A 82 -1.11 19.41 -6.25
N GLU A 83 -1.07 19.62 -4.95
CA GLU A 83 -1.12 18.58 -3.92
C GLU A 83 -0.07 17.46 -4.16
N PRO A 84 1.24 17.76 -4.09
CA PRO A 84 2.26 16.77 -4.37
C PRO A 84 2.18 15.61 -3.37
N ASP A 85 2.42 14.40 -3.87
CA ASP A 85 2.29 13.15 -3.11
C ASP A 85 0.95 13.01 -2.36
N ARG A 86 -0.12 13.28 -3.06
CA ARG A 86 -1.51 13.26 -2.53
C ARG A 86 -1.83 12.02 -1.70
N TYR A 87 -1.25 10.88 -2.06
CA TYR A 87 -1.49 9.58 -1.44
C TYR A 87 -0.42 9.18 -0.41
N LEU A 88 0.47 10.11 -0.02
CA LEU A 88 1.52 9.89 0.98
C LEU A 88 2.48 8.73 0.66
N VAL A 89 2.70 8.46 -0.62
CA VAL A 89 3.57 7.36 -1.09
C VAL A 89 5.01 7.55 -0.62
N LEU A 90 5.51 8.80 -0.65
CA LEU A 90 6.84 9.13 -0.19
C LEU A 90 6.93 9.11 1.34
N TYR A 91 5.87 9.52 2.02
CA TYR A 91 5.77 9.45 3.47
C TYR A 91 5.88 7.99 3.94
N ASP A 92 5.10 7.10 3.34
CA ASP A 92 5.04 5.69 3.71
C ASP A 92 6.26 4.88 3.24
N PHE A 93 7.12 5.44 2.37
CA PHE A 93 8.21 4.71 1.73
C PHE A 93 9.17 4.04 2.73
N ALA A 94 9.54 4.73 3.80
CA ALA A 94 10.48 4.19 4.79
C ALA A 94 9.86 2.98 5.52
N ASP A 95 8.59 3.09 5.90
CA ASP A 95 7.87 2.02 6.56
C ASP A 95 7.60 0.84 5.62
N TYR A 96 7.23 1.12 4.35
CA TYR A 96 7.15 0.10 3.31
C TYR A 96 8.44 -0.72 3.19
N ILE A 97 9.62 -0.05 3.14
CA ILE A 97 10.90 -0.76 3.06
C ILE A 97 11.15 -1.62 4.28
N ARG A 98 10.83 -1.13 5.48
CA ARG A 98 10.96 -1.87 6.73
C ARG A 98 10.10 -3.14 6.70
N VAL A 99 8.82 -2.99 6.41
CA VAL A 99 7.84 -4.10 6.41
C VAL A 99 8.11 -5.09 5.30
N LYS A 100 8.45 -4.59 4.10
CA LYS A 100 8.86 -5.45 2.98
C LYS A 100 10.11 -6.27 3.31
N THR A 101 11.09 -5.67 3.99
CA THR A 101 12.31 -6.38 4.39
C THR A 101 11.97 -7.50 5.39
N GLN A 102 11.06 -7.23 6.33
CA GLN A 102 10.57 -8.26 7.25
C GLN A 102 9.85 -9.39 6.49
N LEU A 103 8.97 -9.06 5.56
CA LEU A 103 8.30 -10.05 4.72
C LEU A 103 9.30 -10.95 3.98
N LEU A 104 10.34 -10.34 3.37
CA LEU A 104 11.37 -11.08 2.64
C LEU A 104 12.22 -11.97 3.56
N TYR A 105 12.46 -11.53 4.80
CA TYR A 105 13.15 -12.31 5.82
C TYR A 105 12.30 -13.51 6.26
N ASP A 106 11.00 -13.30 6.47
CA ASP A 106 10.07 -14.34 6.90
C ASP A 106 9.74 -15.34 5.78
N PHE A 107 9.95 -14.94 4.53
CA PHE A 107 9.54 -15.72 3.36
C PHE A 107 10.09 -17.14 3.36
N GLY A 108 9.19 -18.11 3.25
CA GLY A 108 9.53 -19.53 3.26
C GLY A 108 9.69 -20.15 4.65
N SER A 109 9.60 -19.36 5.74
CA SER A 109 9.58 -19.87 7.10
C SER A 109 8.26 -20.59 7.43
N GLU A 110 8.28 -21.39 8.50
CA GLU A 110 7.06 -22.03 8.99
C GLU A 110 6.01 -20.99 9.42
N GLU A 111 6.44 -19.91 10.02
CA GLU A 111 5.56 -18.81 10.45
C GLU A 111 4.92 -18.10 9.27
N PHE A 112 5.68 -17.82 8.21
CA PHE A 112 5.14 -17.27 6.96
C PHE A 112 4.09 -18.20 6.33
N ASN A 113 4.37 -19.50 6.32
CA ASN A 113 3.43 -20.49 5.79
C ASN A 113 2.14 -20.57 6.61
N LYS A 114 2.23 -20.45 7.95
CA LYS A 114 1.05 -20.33 8.83
C LYS A 114 0.21 -19.11 8.49
N LYS A 115 0.84 -17.94 8.32
CA LYS A 115 0.15 -16.70 7.89
C LYS A 115 -0.58 -16.91 6.55
N CYS A 116 0.07 -17.56 5.58
CA CYS A 116 -0.55 -17.88 4.29
C CYS A 116 -1.77 -18.80 4.43
N LEU A 117 -1.71 -19.80 5.30
CA LEU A 117 -2.83 -20.71 5.56
C LEU A 117 -4.00 -20.01 6.25
N VAL A 118 -3.74 -19.15 7.23
CA VAL A 118 -4.79 -18.35 7.90
C VAL A 118 -5.49 -17.46 6.88
N ASN A 119 -4.75 -16.71 6.07
CA ASN A 119 -5.34 -15.90 5.02
C ASN A 119 -6.17 -16.73 4.03
N LEU A 120 -5.67 -17.90 3.61
CA LEU A 120 -6.42 -18.80 2.72
C LEU A 120 -7.72 -19.30 3.38
N ALA A 121 -7.70 -19.65 4.65
CA ALA A 121 -8.88 -20.11 5.38
C ALA A 121 -9.94 -18.99 5.53
N SER A 122 -9.52 -17.73 5.56
CA SER A 122 -10.38 -16.57 5.77
C SER A 122 -11.00 -16.00 4.49
N VAL A 123 -10.61 -16.47 3.29
CA VAL A 123 -11.09 -15.89 2.01
C VAL A 123 -12.56 -16.13 1.71
N GLY A 124 -13.23 -17.02 2.44
CA GLY A 124 -14.65 -17.36 2.21
C GLY A 124 -15.57 -16.13 2.24
N LYS A 125 -15.28 -15.14 3.09
CA LYS A 125 -16.02 -13.86 3.15
C LYS A 125 -15.99 -13.09 1.83
N PHE A 126 -14.92 -13.21 1.05
CA PHE A 126 -14.72 -12.50 -0.21
C PHE A 126 -15.18 -13.27 -1.44
N SER A 127 -15.91 -14.38 -1.21
CA SER A 127 -16.50 -15.20 -2.28
C SER A 127 -17.55 -14.41 -3.06
N ALA A 128 -17.46 -14.46 -4.41
CA ALA A 128 -18.48 -13.89 -5.29
C ALA A 128 -19.87 -14.52 -5.05
N ASP A 129 -19.93 -15.83 -4.81
CA ASP A 129 -21.18 -16.55 -4.55
C ASP A 129 -21.86 -16.03 -3.28
N ARG A 130 -21.08 -15.77 -2.21
CA ARG A 130 -21.62 -15.15 -1.01
C ARG A 130 -22.17 -13.76 -1.32
N SER A 131 -21.40 -12.91 -2.00
CA SER A 131 -21.82 -11.55 -2.35
C SER A 131 -23.11 -11.55 -3.17
N VAL A 132 -23.20 -12.40 -4.19
CA VAL A 132 -24.41 -12.54 -5.01
C VAL A 132 -25.60 -13.03 -4.18
N THR A 133 -25.39 -13.99 -3.28
CA THR A 133 -26.43 -14.49 -2.38
C THR A 133 -26.92 -13.40 -1.44
N ASP A 134 -26.01 -12.59 -0.89
CA ASP A 134 -26.38 -11.48 0.00
C ASP A 134 -27.15 -10.40 -0.79
N TYR A 135 -26.75 -10.06 -2.00
CA TYR A 135 -27.51 -9.17 -2.89
C TYR A 135 -28.92 -9.70 -3.19
N ALA A 136 -29.03 -11.00 -3.52
CA ALA A 136 -30.32 -11.62 -3.79
C ALA A 136 -31.27 -11.49 -2.58
N LYS A 137 -30.81 -11.83 -1.38
CA LYS A 137 -31.60 -11.81 -0.16
C LYS A 137 -31.89 -10.41 0.37
N LEU A 138 -30.89 -9.53 0.41
CA LEU A 138 -30.98 -8.25 1.12
C LEU A 138 -31.50 -7.12 0.23
N ILE A 139 -31.18 -7.14 -1.06
CA ILE A 139 -31.48 -6.06 -2.00
C ILE A 139 -32.60 -6.48 -2.95
N TRP A 140 -32.43 -7.58 -3.65
CA TRP A 140 -33.44 -8.03 -4.64
C TRP A 140 -34.63 -8.75 -4.00
N LYS A 141 -34.48 -9.28 -2.77
CA LYS A 141 -35.53 -9.97 -2.01
C LYS A 141 -36.13 -11.18 -2.76
N THR A 142 -35.24 -11.89 -3.48
CA THR A 142 -35.60 -13.13 -4.22
C THR A 142 -35.13 -14.36 -3.46
#